data_1cd6d3efb72d72fd656572cb4c502ed6
#
_entry.id   1cd6d3efb72d72fd656572cb4c502ed6
#
_cell.length_a   1.000
_cell.length_b   1.000
_cell.length_c   1.000
_cell.angle_alpha   90.00
_cell.angle_beta   90.00
_cell.angle_gamma   90.00
#
_symmetry.space_group_name_H-M   'P 1'
#
loop_
_entity.id
_entity.type
_entity.pdbx_description
1 polymer ?
#
loop_
_entity_poly.entity_id
_entity_poly.type
_entity_poly.pdbx_seq_one_letter_code
_entity_poly.pdbx_strand_id
1 'polypeptide(L)'
;MRWTIAAVLLGFSTLAAADSGSLVGEIKVAKGDAFLERGKERLPVKVGMPVQQSDKVVTGADGTVGITFSDNSLLSVGPDSALAIDKYVFDSTTHAGQFDSTLSKGTLAVISGKMVKQSPDAMRVHTPSAIMGVRGTEFIVKVDR
;
A
#
# COMPACT_ATOMS: atom_id res chain seq x y z
N MET A 1 -8.94 -64.49 18.82
CA MET A 1 -9.48 -63.26 18.27
C MET A 1 -8.53 -62.12 18.50
N ARG A 2 -7.94 -61.62 17.49
CA ARG A 2 -7.02 -60.47 17.57
C ARG A 2 -7.71 -59.27 16.95
N TRP A 3 -7.93 -58.29 17.75
CA TRP A 3 -8.49 -57.00 17.29
C TRP A 3 -7.32 -56.12 16.92
N THR A 4 -7.18 -55.79 15.66
CA THR A 4 -6.24 -54.77 15.22
C THR A 4 -6.95 -53.43 15.27
N ILE A 5 -6.56 -52.61 16.23
CA ILE A 5 -6.99 -51.25 16.29
C ILE A 5 -6.15 -50.47 15.26
N ALA A 6 -6.77 -50.12 14.16
CA ALA A 6 -6.18 -49.19 13.20
C ALA A 6 -6.28 -47.79 13.81
N ALA A 7 -5.19 -47.25 14.27
CA ALA A 7 -5.11 -45.84 14.63
C ALA A 7 -5.15 -44.98 13.36
N VAL A 8 -6.27 -44.38 13.10
CA VAL A 8 -6.40 -43.34 12.08
C VAL A 8 -5.77 -42.05 12.64
N LEU A 9 -4.55 -41.80 12.26
CA LEU A 9 -3.92 -40.51 12.45
C LEU A 9 -4.62 -39.50 11.53
N LEU A 10 -5.59 -38.77 12.08
CA LEU A 10 -6.09 -37.55 11.46
C LEU A 10 -4.95 -36.54 11.53
N GLY A 11 -4.25 -36.40 10.40
CA GLY A 11 -3.35 -35.28 10.20
C GLY A 11 -4.15 -33.98 10.22
N PHE A 12 -4.08 -33.22 11.29
CA PHE A 12 -4.50 -31.85 11.33
C PHE A 12 -3.52 -31.05 10.44
N SER A 13 -3.90 -30.87 9.18
CA SER A 13 -3.28 -29.83 8.38
C SER A 13 -3.72 -28.50 8.98
N THR A 14 -2.86 -27.93 9.81
CA THR A 14 -3.01 -26.52 10.15
C THR A 14 -2.77 -25.73 8.87
N LEU A 15 -3.84 -25.32 8.21
CA LEU A 15 -3.75 -24.23 7.24
C LEU A 15 -3.25 -23.03 8.06
N ALA A 16 -1.97 -22.72 7.89
CA ALA A 16 -1.45 -21.42 8.28
C ALA A 16 -2.26 -20.39 7.47
N ALA A 17 -3.15 -19.69 8.13
CA ALA A 17 -3.80 -18.53 7.54
C ALA A 17 -2.66 -17.59 7.16
N ALA A 18 -2.41 -17.42 5.85
CA ALA A 18 -1.54 -16.37 5.37
C ALA A 18 -2.10 -15.08 5.96
N ASP A 19 -1.27 -14.36 6.70
CA ASP A 19 -1.63 -13.08 7.28
C ASP A 19 -1.88 -12.13 6.10
N SER A 20 -3.12 -12.16 5.58
CA SER A 20 -3.54 -11.24 4.55
C SER A 20 -3.76 -9.90 5.22
N GLY A 21 -2.71 -9.07 5.23
CA GLY A 21 -2.83 -7.68 5.63
C GLY A 21 -4.00 -7.02 4.89
N SER A 22 -4.60 -6.02 5.51
CA SER A 22 -5.73 -5.29 4.93
C SER A 22 -5.36 -4.74 3.55
N LEU A 23 -6.07 -5.17 2.52
CA LEU A 23 -5.93 -4.67 1.16
C LEU A 23 -6.41 -3.23 1.10
N VAL A 24 -5.57 -2.33 0.64
CA VAL A 24 -5.88 -0.90 0.61
C VAL A 24 -5.97 -0.35 -0.81
N GLY A 25 -5.39 -1.03 -1.77
CA GLY A 25 -5.37 -0.60 -3.16
C GLY A 25 -4.81 -1.64 -4.12
N GLU A 26 -4.65 -1.23 -5.34
CA GLU A 26 -4.16 -2.05 -6.44
C GLU A 26 -3.22 -1.25 -7.35
N ILE A 27 -2.17 -1.90 -7.82
CA ILE A 27 -1.24 -1.31 -8.76
C ILE A 27 -1.86 -1.27 -10.16
N LYS A 28 -1.97 -0.09 -10.72
CA LYS A 28 -2.54 0.16 -12.05
C LYS A 28 -1.50 0.49 -13.10
N VAL A 29 -0.36 1.02 -12.70
CA VAL A 29 0.77 1.34 -13.57
C VAL A 29 2.05 0.80 -12.96
N ALA A 30 2.85 0.08 -13.73
CA ALA A 30 4.16 -0.41 -13.34
C ALA A 30 5.10 -0.30 -14.52
N LYS A 31 6.12 0.55 -14.42
CA LYS A 31 7.13 0.76 -15.45
C LYS A 31 8.51 0.76 -14.84
N GLY A 32 9.49 0.21 -15.57
CA GLY A 32 10.87 0.18 -15.16
C GLY A 32 11.10 -0.62 -13.87
N ASP A 33 12.19 -0.30 -13.18
CA ASP A 33 12.54 -0.97 -11.92
C ASP A 33 11.68 -0.47 -10.77
N ALA A 34 10.86 -1.34 -10.23
CA ALA A 34 10.03 -1.04 -9.10
C ALA A 34 9.81 -2.29 -8.24
N PHE A 35 9.87 -2.11 -6.94
CA PHE A 35 9.68 -3.17 -5.97
C PHE A 35 8.70 -2.76 -4.89
N LEU A 36 8.02 -3.74 -4.34
CA LEU A 36 7.17 -3.59 -3.17
C LEU A 36 7.81 -4.37 -2.03
N GLU A 37 8.14 -3.69 -0.96
CA GLU A 37 8.68 -4.31 0.25
C GLU A 37 7.55 -4.58 1.23
N ARG A 38 7.35 -5.86 1.53
CA ARG A 38 6.34 -6.34 2.47
C ARG A 38 7.01 -7.18 3.55
N GLY A 39 7.17 -6.57 4.73
CA GLY A 39 7.97 -7.18 5.79
C GLY A 39 9.41 -7.36 5.34
N LYS A 40 9.89 -8.60 5.31
CA LYS A 40 11.24 -8.96 4.83
C LYS A 40 11.27 -9.35 3.35
N GLU A 41 10.11 -9.41 2.69
CA GLU A 41 10.01 -9.78 1.29
C GLU A 41 10.13 -8.57 0.39
N ARG A 42 10.79 -8.78 -0.75
CA ARG A 42 10.89 -7.80 -1.81
C ARG A 42 10.28 -8.38 -3.08
N LEU A 43 9.18 -7.79 -3.51
CA LEU A 43 8.37 -8.30 -4.61
C LEU A 43 8.49 -7.37 -5.82
N PRO A 44 8.77 -7.89 -7.03
CA PRO A 44 8.68 -7.08 -8.23
C PRO A 44 7.26 -6.57 -8.42
N VAL A 45 7.12 -5.28 -8.73
CA VAL A 45 5.81 -4.66 -8.94
C VAL A 45 5.23 -5.06 -10.29
N LYS A 46 3.97 -5.45 -10.29
CA LYS A 46 3.19 -5.81 -11.50
C LYS A 46 1.83 -5.15 -11.46
N VAL A 47 1.30 -4.80 -12.63
CA VAL A 47 -0.08 -4.34 -12.79
C VAL A 47 -1.05 -5.40 -12.27
N GLY A 48 -2.04 -4.98 -11.51
CA GLY A 48 -3.01 -5.87 -10.87
C GLY A 48 -2.60 -6.36 -9.48
N MET A 49 -1.38 -6.08 -9.05
CA MET A 49 -0.88 -6.51 -7.75
C MET A 49 -1.58 -5.75 -6.61
N PRO A 50 -2.10 -6.46 -5.60
CA PRO A 50 -2.72 -5.79 -4.45
C PRO A 50 -1.68 -5.10 -3.57
N VAL A 51 -2.07 -3.96 -3.02
CA VAL A 51 -1.27 -3.20 -2.04
C VAL A 51 -1.91 -3.33 -0.67
N GLN A 52 -1.08 -3.54 0.33
CA GLN A 52 -1.50 -3.69 1.72
C GLN A 52 -0.98 -2.55 2.58
N GLN A 53 -1.64 -2.32 3.71
CA GLN A 53 -1.10 -1.43 4.74
C GLN A 53 0.29 -1.92 5.17
N SER A 54 1.19 -0.99 5.41
CA SER A 54 2.60 -1.21 5.75
C SER A 54 3.51 -1.62 4.59
N ASP A 55 2.99 -1.73 3.38
CA ASP A 55 3.80 -1.93 2.19
C ASP A 55 4.64 -0.68 1.88
N LYS A 56 5.81 -0.89 1.35
CA LYS A 56 6.71 0.16 0.88
C LYS A 56 6.99 -0.01 -0.60
N VAL A 57 6.74 1.03 -1.37
CA VAL A 57 7.04 1.06 -2.81
C VAL A 57 8.38 1.73 -3.02
N VAL A 58 9.29 1.04 -3.72
CA VAL A 58 10.63 1.55 -4.04
C VAL A 58 10.82 1.50 -5.54
N THR A 59 11.21 2.62 -6.13
CA THR A 59 11.48 2.73 -7.57
C THR A 59 12.95 3.02 -7.84
N GLY A 60 13.46 2.48 -8.94
CA GLY A 60 14.78 2.83 -9.47
C GLY A 60 14.74 4.05 -10.39
N ALA A 61 15.87 4.32 -11.08
CA ALA A 61 16.04 5.51 -11.92
C ALA A 61 15.02 5.63 -13.06
N ASP A 62 14.47 4.53 -13.52
CA ASP A 62 13.46 4.47 -14.60
C ASP A 62 12.08 3.99 -14.11
N GLY A 63 11.94 3.79 -12.80
CA GLY A 63 10.74 3.21 -12.21
C GLY A 63 9.60 4.21 -12.07
N THR A 64 8.38 3.75 -12.34
CA THR A 64 7.15 4.50 -12.07
C THR A 64 6.06 3.52 -11.64
N VAL A 65 5.35 3.84 -10.58
CA VAL A 65 4.27 3.02 -10.05
C VAL A 65 3.03 3.89 -9.81
N GLY A 66 1.91 3.48 -10.37
CA GLY A 66 0.61 4.08 -10.11
C GLY A 66 -0.26 3.14 -9.28
N ILE A 67 -0.84 3.66 -8.21
CA ILE A 67 -1.69 2.90 -7.29
C ILE A 67 -3.05 3.56 -7.19
N THR A 68 -4.11 2.77 -7.31
CA THR A 68 -5.48 3.20 -7.02
C THR A 68 -5.91 2.61 -5.69
N PHE A 69 -6.31 3.47 -4.76
CA PHE A 69 -6.77 3.06 -3.44
C PHE A 69 -8.29 2.86 -3.39
N SER A 70 -8.77 2.24 -2.32
CA SER A 70 -10.18 1.88 -2.17
C SER A 70 -11.13 3.08 -2.15
N ASP A 71 -10.66 4.27 -1.76
CA ASP A 71 -11.41 5.53 -1.80
C ASP A 71 -11.32 6.28 -3.14
N ASN A 72 -10.76 5.63 -4.16
CA ASN A 72 -10.46 6.20 -5.48
C ASN A 72 -9.33 7.26 -5.48
N SER A 73 -8.55 7.37 -4.42
CA SER A 73 -7.30 8.14 -4.46
C SER A 73 -6.31 7.49 -5.42
N LEU A 74 -5.59 8.32 -6.18
CA LEU A 74 -4.54 7.89 -7.10
C LEU A 74 -3.19 8.42 -6.61
N LEU A 75 -2.24 7.53 -6.40
CA LEU A 75 -0.88 7.88 -6.06
C LEU A 75 0.06 7.42 -7.19
N SER A 76 0.87 8.34 -7.68
CA SER A 76 1.91 8.04 -8.68
C SER A 76 3.28 8.27 -8.06
N VAL A 77 4.05 7.20 -7.96
CA VAL A 77 5.42 7.22 -7.44
C VAL A 77 6.36 7.36 -8.62
N GLY A 78 7.14 8.43 -8.63
CA GLY A 78 8.11 8.71 -9.70
C GLY A 78 9.42 7.92 -9.55
N PRO A 79 10.40 8.20 -10.41
CA PRO A 79 11.72 7.56 -10.33
C PRO A 79 12.48 7.89 -9.05
N ASP A 80 13.39 7.01 -8.65
CA ASP A 80 14.26 7.14 -7.46
C ASP A 80 13.49 7.51 -6.19
N SER A 81 12.34 6.88 -5.99
CA SER A 81 11.43 7.21 -4.90
C SER A 81 11.24 6.04 -3.93
N ALA A 82 10.89 6.37 -2.69
CA ALA A 82 10.50 5.40 -1.68
C ALA A 82 9.28 5.92 -0.91
N LEU A 83 8.15 5.22 -1.06
CA LEU A 83 6.89 5.56 -0.43
C LEU A 83 6.42 4.42 0.47
N ALA A 84 6.23 4.68 1.74
CA ALA A 84 5.63 3.76 2.69
C ALA A 84 4.15 4.08 2.91
N ILE A 85 3.31 3.07 2.92
CA ILE A 85 1.89 3.17 3.28
C ILE A 85 1.77 2.86 4.77
N ASP A 86 1.82 3.88 5.61
CA ASP A 86 1.90 3.71 7.06
C ASP A 86 0.56 3.30 7.66
N LYS A 87 -0.50 4.00 7.28
CA LYS A 87 -1.84 3.73 7.76
C LYS A 87 -2.88 4.04 6.69
N TYR A 88 -3.80 3.13 6.51
CA TYR A 88 -4.93 3.33 5.60
C TYR A 88 -6.18 2.72 6.21
N VAL A 89 -7.17 3.55 6.50
CA VAL A 89 -8.50 3.15 6.96
C VAL A 89 -9.52 3.90 6.14
N PHE A 90 -10.49 3.21 5.60
CA PHE A 90 -11.56 3.82 4.80
C PHE A 90 -12.87 3.08 5.01
N ASP A 91 -13.92 3.84 5.37
CA ASP A 91 -15.30 3.36 5.46
C ASP A 91 -16.03 3.72 4.17
N SER A 92 -16.41 2.73 3.38
CA SER A 92 -17.07 2.92 2.09
C SER A 92 -18.50 3.48 2.22
N THR A 93 -19.11 3.37 3.41
CA THR A 93 -20.44 3.89 3.67
C THR A 93 -20.43 5.37 4.03
N THR A 94 -19.58 5.76 4.98
CA THR A 94 -19.48 7.15 5.47
C THR A 94 -18.46 7.98 4.73
N HIS A 95 -17.54 7.32 4.00
CA HIS A 95 -16.32 7.89 3.38
C HIS A 95 -15.32 8.46 4.39
N ALA A 96 -15.53 8.20 5.67
CA ALA A 96 -14.59 8.56 6.71
C ALA A 96 -13.35 7.66 6.65
N GLY A 97 -12.20 8.18 7.03
CA GLY A 97 -10.99 7.41 7.07
C GLY A 97 -9.75 8.23 7.42
N GLN A 98 -8.62 7.58 7.32
CA GLN A 98 -7.32 8.17 7.55
C GLN A 98 -6.30 7.50 6.63
N PHE A 99 -5.46 8.32 5.99
CA PHE A 99 -4.41 7.84 5.11
C PHE A 99 -3.10 8.57 5.44
N ASP A 100 -2.18 7.86 6.06
CA ASP A 100 -0.84 8.36 6.36
C ASP A 100 0.18 7.61 5.50
N SER A 101 1.04 8.34 4.83
CA SER A 101 2.12 7.79 4.03
C SER A 101 3.42 8.57 4.28
N THR A 102 4.56 7.92 4.04
CA THR A 102 5.89 8.54 4.19
C THR A 102 6.65 8.45 2.89
N LEU A 103 6.97 9.61 2.32
CA LEU A 103 7.88 9.75 1.19
C LEU A 103 9.27 10.08 1.71
N SER A 104 10.18 9.10 1.68
CA SER A 104 11.55 9.26 2.18
C SER A 104 12.45 9.96 1.18
N LYS A 105 12.20 9.73 -0.10
CA LYS A 105 12.91 10.37 -1.22
C LYS A 105 12.08 10.30 -2.49
N GLY A 106 12.39 11.17 -3.44
CA GLY A 106 11.81 11.16 -4.78
C GLY A 106 10.56 12.01 -4.92
N THR A 107 9.66 11.60 -5.79
CA THR A 107 8.48 12.37 -6.19
C THR A 107 7.22 11.53 -6.03
N LEU A 108 6.19 12.14 -5.49
CA LEU A 108 4.85 11.59 -5.34
C LEU A 108 3.82 12.55 -5.90
N ALA A 109 3.02 12.10 -6.84
CA ALA A 109 1.83 12.82 -7.30
C ALA A 109 0.59 12.19 -6.68
N VAL A 110 -0.30 13.01 -6.18
CA VAL A 110 -1.52 12.55 -5.50
C VAL A 110 -2.74 13.21 -6.13
N ILE A 111 -3.73 12.38 -6.45
CA ILE A 111 -5.08 12.82 -6.75
C ILE A 111 -5.97 12.29 -5.65
N SER A 112 -6.52 13.17 -4.82
CA SER A 112 -7.33 12.78 -3.67
C SER A 112 -8.67 12.18 -4.08
N GLY A 113 -9.13 11.21 -3.31
CA GLY A 113 -10.40 10.54 -3.54
C GLY A 113 -11.49 10.94 -2.56
N LYS A 114 -12.37 9.99 -2.27
CA LYS A 114 -13.58 10.20 -1.44
C LYS A 114 -13.25 10.58 0.00
N MET A 115 -12.17 10.03 0.55
CA MET A 115 -11.78 10.27 1.95
C MET A 115 -11.49 11.75 2.22
N VAL A 116 -10.72 12.41 1.35
CA VAL A 116 -10.37 13.84 1.50
C VAL A 116 -11.56 14.73 1.24
N LYS A 117 -12.48 14.35 0.36
CA LYS A 117 -13.74 15.08 0.14
C LYS A 117 -14.61 15.07 1.38
N GLN A 118 -14.65 13.95 2.11
CA GLN A 118 -15.39 13.82 3.37
C GLN A 118 -14.69 14.54 4.52
N SER A 119 -13.37 14.38 4.61
CA SER A 119 -12.54 14.91 5.70
C SER A 119 -11.26 15.49 5.13
N PRO A 120 -11.14 16.81 4.96
CA PRO A 120 -9.97 17.44 4.34
C PRO A 120 -8.63 17.12 5.01
N ASP A 121 -8.64 16.78 6.29
CA ASP A 121 -7.43 16.44 7.06
C ASP A 121 -7.14 14.93 7.10
N ALA A 122 -7.89 14.12 6.36
CA ALA A 122 -7.78 12.66 6.41
C ALA A 122 -6.47 12.12 5.82
N MET A 123 -5.90 12.79 4.83
CA MET A 123 -4.68 12.37 4.16
C MET A 123 -3.48 13.24 4.56
N ARG A 124 -2.39 12.57 4.95
CA ARG A 124 -1.13 13.21 5.31
C ARG A 124 0.04 12.52 4.63
N VAL A 125 0.99 13.30 4.17
CA VAL A 125 2.26 12.81 3.65
C VAL A 125 3.38 13.30 4.56
N HIS A 126 4.13 12.35 5.11
CA HIS A 126 5.31 12.61 5.93
C HIS A 126 6.54 12.59 5.03
N THR A 127 7.40 13.58 5.21
CA THR A 127 8.71 13.65 4.58
C THR A 127 9.79 13.82 5.66
N PRO A 128 11.07 13.69 5.33
CA PRO A 128 12.12 13.86 6.34
C PRO A 128 12.13 15.23 7.03
N SER A 129 11.57 16.26 6.39
CA SER A 129 11.59 17.63 6.89
C SER A 129 10.22 18.21 7.24
N ALA A 130 9.13 17.53 6.91
CA ALA A 130 7.79 18.10 7.07
C ALA A 130 6.69 17.03 7.14
N ILE A 131 5.55 17.41 7.68
CA ILE A 131 4.27 16.68 7.56
C ILE A 131 3.33 17.58 6.79
N MET A 132 2.80 17.06 5.69
CA MET A 132 1.91 17.82 4.82
C MET A 132 0.52 17.21 4.85
N GLY A 133 -0.50 18.02 5.17
CA GLY A 133 -1.89 17.69 4.94
C GLY A 133 -2.23 17.88 3.47
N VAL A 134 -2.99 16.95 2.93
CA VAL A 134 -3.50 17.04 1.55
C VAL A 134 -4.77 17.85 1.56
N ARG A 135 -4.72 19.03 0.95
CA ARG A 135 -5.89 19.86 0.72
C ARG A 135 -6.06 20.07 -0.78
N GLY A 136 -7.29 19.86 -1.28
CA GLY A 136 -7.59 19.97 -2.69
C GLY A 136 -7.58 18.63 -3.41
N THR A 137 -7.65 18.67 -4.75
CA THR A 137 -7.87 17.48 -5.58
C THR A 137 -6.55 16.86 -6.04
N GLU A 138 -5.55 17.66 -6.33
CA GLU A 138 -4.29 17.23 -6.92
C GLU A 138 -3.11 18.01 -6.35
N PHE A 139 -2.02 17.31 -6.06
CA PHE A 139 -0.76 17.95 -5.65
C PHE A 139 0.44 17.03 -5.90
N ILE A 140 1.62 17.62 -5.90
CA ILE A 140 2.89 16.91 -6.09
C ILE A 140 3.81 17.21 -4.91
N VAL A 141 4.39 16.16 -4.35
CA VAL A 141 5.41 16.24 -3.30
C VAL A 141 6.75 15.80 -3.86
N LYS A 142 7.78 16.57 -3.64
CA LYS A 142 9.14 16.24 -4.04
C LYS A 142 10.08 16.34 -2.85
N VAL A 143 10.86 15.28 -2.64
CA VAL A 143 11.92 15.23 -1.63
C VAL A 143 13.25 15.18 -2.37
N ASP A 144 14.03 16.25 -2.26
CA ASP A 144 15.35 16.34 -2.84
C ASP A 144 16.37 15.69 -1.89
N ARG A 145 17.13 14.76 -2.42
CA ARG A 145 18.29 14.16 -1.76
C ARG A 145 19.37 13.87 -2.77
#